data_c7a19747b0fb8675a967284a26b1f489
#
_entry.id   c7a19747b0fb8675a967284a26b1f489
#
_cell.length_a   1.000
_cell.length_b   1.000
_cell.length_c   1.000
_cell.angle_alpha   90.00
_cell.angle_beta   90.00
_cell.angle_gamma   90.00
#
_symmetry.space_group_name_H-M   'P 1'
#
loop_
_entity.id
_entity.type
_entity.pdbx_description
1 polymer ?
#
loop_
_entity_poly.entity_id
_entity_poly.type
_entity_poly.pdbx_seq_one_letter_code
_entity_poly.pdbx_strand_id
1 'polypeptide(L)'
;MDGSPTAEIAVSRVDDGRDVFDAPIRDALLRLGYLSEDQTSRVVAHQRERGLDFDQAALELGYITTDDLDRAREQLISSLALQDTRRRDVSDELIVVNDPASIRAESVRLLRTQIIAQHIRSGRRGLAFVSPVDGTGCSYLAANLAASLSQVGTKTLIIDANMRAPRLDQIFGLDANAPGLSSFLSLQVARPERVVHANVLPNLSVITAGPPVARPQELLSGTRFRDGTNTLLREYDLVIFDTPATNSNADALTVAAAAGYAVVVARRDYSYFNDMSTLVTQLASARCPVIGSILNEF
;
A
#
# COMPACT_ATOMS: atom_id res chain seq x y z
N MET A 1 -39.84 -49.45 28.78
CA MET A 1 -39.61 -49.32 27.36
C MET A 1 -39.60 -47.82 27.07
N ASP A 2 -38.45 -47.26 27.02
CA ASP A 2 -38.34 -45.88 26.56
C ASP A 2 -36.93 -45.67 26.03
N GLY A 3 -36.86 -45.66 24.72
CA GLY A 3 -35.62 -45.45 23.99
C GLY A 3 -35.47 -44.01 23.65
N SER A 4 -34.65 -43.31 24.40
CA SER A 4 -34.19 -41.94 24.02
C SER A 4 -33.10 -42.04 22.99
N PRO A 5 -33.15 -41.27 21.88
CA PRO A 5 -32.08 -41.21 20.92
C PRO A 5 -30.97 -40.30 21.48
N THR A 6 -29.78 -40.84 21.49
CA THR A 6 -28.51 -40.11 21.76
C THR A 6 -28.31 -38.99 20.69
N ALA A 7 -28.33 -37.78 21.14
CA ALA A 7 -27.97 -36.63 20.29
C ALA A 7 -26.46 -36.68 20.01
N GLU A 8 -26.11 -36.94 18.76
CA GLU A 8 -24.76 -36.71 18.22
C GLU A 8 -24.48 -35.22 18.24
N ILE A 9 -23.54 -34.80 19.08
CA ILE A 9 -23.02 -33.44 19.10
C ILE A 9 -22.14 -33.32 17.85
N ALA A 10 -22.66 -32.62 16.84
CA ALA A 10 -21.86 -32.16 15.70
C ALA A 10 -20.78 -31.23 16.23
N VAL A 11 -19.53 -31.69 16.25
CA VAL A 11 -18.35 -30.84 16.46
C VAL A 11 -18.26 -29.91 15.28
N SER A 12 -18.64 -28.63 15.48
CA SER A 12 -18.39 -27.57 14.52
C SER A 12 -16.90 -27.49 14.30
N ARG A 13 -16.47 -27.72 13.05
CA ARG A 13 -15.10 -27.54 12.59
C ARG A 13 -14.67 -26.11 12.90
N VAL A 14 -13.60 -25.97 13.66
CA VAL A 14 -12.84 -24.74 13.76
C VAL A 14 -12.24 -24.50 12.38
N ASP A 15 -12.74 -23.47 11.70
CA ASP A 15 -12.22 -22.96 10.44
C ASP A 15 -10.82 -22.40 10.75
N ASP A 16 -9.77 -23.14 10.36
CA ASP A 16 -8.39 -22.71 10.56
C ASP A 16 -8.13 -21.61 9.51
N GLY A 17 -8.01 -20.35 9.94
CA GLY A 17 -7.94 -19.15 9.08
C GLY A 17 -6.90 -19.17 7.94
N ARG A 18 -6.17 -20.27 7.76
CA ARG A 18 -5.25 -20.54 6.63
C ARG A 18 -6.00 -20.75 5.31
N ASP A 19 -7.21 -21.32 5.32
CA ASP A 19 -8.00 -21.55 4.10
C ASP A 19 -8.34 -20.26 3.33
N VAL A 20 -8.36 -19.10 4.02
CA VAL A 20 -8.67 -17.79 3.40
C VAL A 20 -7.50 -17.26 2.57
N PHE A 21 -6.25 -17.57 2.95
CA PHE A 21 -5.05 -17.14 2.23
C PHE A 21 -4.68 -18.07 1.07
N ASP A 22 -5.00 -19.34 1.17
CA ASP A 22 -4.67 -20.38 0.17
C ASP A 22 -5.69 -20.47 -0.97
N ALA A 23 -6.94 -20.03 -0.74
CA ALA A 23 -8.02 -20.12 -1.71
C ALA A 23 -7.71 -19.42 -3.06
N PRO A 24 -7.17 -18.19 -3.10
CA PRO A 24 -6.91 -17.51 -4.37
C PRO A 24 -5.89 -18.21 -5.26
N ILE A 25 -4.80 -18.72 -4.69
CA ILE A 25 -3.75 -19.40 -5.47
C ILE A 25 -4.21 -20.78 -5.92
N ARG A 26 -4.96 -21.51 -5.08
CA ARG A 26 -5.60 -22.78 -5.43
C ARG A 26 -6.51 -22.64 -6.63
N ASP A 27 -7.39 -21.61 -6.61
CA ASP A 27 -8.34 -21.35 -7.70
C ASP A 27 -7.64 -20.89 -8.99
N ALA A 28 -6.50 -20.19 -8.88
CA ALA A 28 -5.68 -19.83 -10.03
C ALA A 28 -5.04 -21.07 -10.67
N LEU A 29 -4.44 -21.97 -9.87
CA LEU A 29 -3.81 -23.20 -10.34
C LEU A 29 -4.82 -24.15 -11.00
N LEU A 30 -6.05 -24.24 -10.47
CA LEU A 30 -7.16 -24.99 -11.07
C LEU A 30 -7.58 -24.39 -12.42
N ARG A 31 -7.80 -23.07 -12.48
CA ARG A 31 -8.21 -22.39 -13.73
C ARG A 31 -7.19 -22.50 -14.84
N LEU A 32 -5.90 -22.49 -14.50
CA LEU A 32 -4.78 -22.64 -15.44
C LEU A 32 -4.57 -24.09 -15.87
N GLY A 33 -5.26 -25.05 -15.25
CA GLY A 33 -5.10 -26.46 -15.53
C GLY A 33 -3.79 -27.07 -15.01
N TYR A 34 -3.08 -26.37 -14.13
CA TYR A 34 -1.88 -26.91 -13.47
C TYR A 34 -2.21 -27.93 -12.39
N LEU A 35 -3.42 -27.87 -11.80
CA LEU A 35 -3.96 -28.86 -10.88
C LEU A 35 -5.34 -29.31 -11.34
N SER A 36 -5.65 -30.59 -11.15
CA SER A 36 -7.02 -31.12 -11.22
C SER A 36 -7.70 -31.05 -9.86
N GLU A 37 -9.04 -31.19 -9.81
CA GLU A 37 -9.78 -31.23 -8.55
C GLU A 37 -9.33 -32.38 -7.64
N ASP A 38 -9.00 -33.54 -8.22
CA ASP A 38 -8.50 -34.71 -7.48
C ASP A 38 -7.12 -34.44 -6.87
N GLN A 39 -6.21 -33.83 -7.64
CA GLN A 39 -4.89 -33.39 -7.14
C GLN A 39 -5.03 -32.33 -6.05
N THR A 40 -5.90 -31.36 -6.23
CA THR A 40 -6.19 -30.33 -5.23
C THR A 40 -6.64 -30.93 -3.91
N SER A 41 -7.53 -31.93 -3.95
CA SER A 41 -7.99 -32.65 -2.76
C SER A 41 -6.84 -33.34 -2.02
N ARG A 42 -5.88 -33.93 -2.75
CA ARG A 42 -4.69 -34.55 -2.18
C ARG A 42 -3.73 -33.55 -1.59
N VAL A 43 -3.55 -32.38 -2.25
CA VAL A 43 -2.74 -31.28 -1.71
C VAL A 43 -3.29 -30.78 -0.39
N VAL A 44 -4.61 -30.56 -0.29
CA VAL A 44 -5.28 -30.14 0.95
C VAL A 44 -5.12 -31.19 2.06
N ALA A 45 -5.19 -32.47 1.74
CA ALA A 45 -4.95 -33.52 2.72
C ALA A 45 -3.50 -33.50 3.23
N HIS A 46 -2.54 -33.39 2.31
CA HIS A 46 -1.10 -33.31 2.65
C HIS A 46 -0.74 -32.03 3.44
N GLN A 47 -1.33 -30.89 3.06
CA GLN A 47 -1.24 -29.64 3.80
C GLN A 47 -1.63 -29.79 5.27
N ARG A 48 -2.77 -30.43 5.52
CA ARG A 48 -3.27 -30.67 6.89
C ARG A 48 -2.40 -31.63 7.69
N GLU A 49 -1.87 -32.64 7.05
CA GLU A 49 -1.01 -33.65 7.69
C GLU A 49 0.37 -33.07 8.08
N ARG A 50 0.92 -32.21 7.23
CA ARG A 50 2.27 -31.67 7.38
C ARG A 50 2.33 -30.26 7.97
N GLY A 51 1.19 -29.54 8.04
CA GLY A 51 1.12 -28.16 8.50
C GLY A 51 1.78 -27.15 7.54
N LEU A 52 1.82 -27.48 6.24
CA LEU A 52 2.42 -26.66 5.18
C LEU A 52 1.40 -25.65 4.61
N ASP A 53 1.88 -24.65 3.87
CA ASP A 53 1.04 -23.84 3.01
C ASP A 53 0.65 -24.61 1.74
N PHE A 54 -0.47 -24.23 1.09
CA PHE A 54 -1.01 -24.98 -0.06
C PHE A 54 -0.01 -25.10 -1.22
N ASP A 55 0.69 -24.03 -1.53
CA ASP A 55 1.72 -23.99 -2.59
C ASP A 55 2.93 -24.88 -2.25
N GLN A 56 3.36 -24.89 -1.00
CA GLN A 56 4.43 -25.77 -0.54
C GLN A 56 4.04 -27.24 -0.61
N ALA A 57 2.81 -27.58 -0.19
CA ALA A 57 2.29 -28.94 -0.27
C ALA A 57 2.17 -29.42 -1.73
N ALA A 58 1.74 -28.55 -2.65
CA ALA A 58 1.62 -28.87 -4.07
C ALA A 58 3.00 -29.08 -4.74
N LEU A 59 4.03 -28.32 -4.35
CA LEU A 59 5.40 -28.49 -4.79
C LEU A 59 6.03 -29.77 -4.24
N GLU A 60 5.83 -30.08 -2.94
CA GLU A 60 6.32 -31.34 -2.33
C GLU A 60 5.74 -32.58 -2.99
N LEU A 61 4.47 -32.56 -3.34
CA LEU A 61 3.81 -33.66 -4.06
C LEU A 61 4.21 -33.73 -5.54
N GLY A 62 4.98 -32.75 -6.05
CA GLY A 62 5.43 -32.70 -7.43
C GLY A 62 4.29 -32.51 -8.44
N TYR A 63 3.13 -31.97 -8.01
CA TYR A 63 2.01 -31.72 -8.90
C TYR A 63 2.15 -30.41 -9.69
N ILE A 64 2.95 -29.47 -9.18
CA ILE A 64 3.29 -28.22 -9.85
C ILE A 64 4.80 -27.98 -9.76
N THR A 65 5.32 -27.17 -10.67
CA THR A 65 6.70 -26.63 -10.62
C THR A 65 6.70 -25.20 -10.05
N THR A 66 7.88 -24.71 -9.70
CA THR A 66 8.06 -23.30 -9.30
C THR A 66 7.62 -22.33 -10.41
N ASP A 67 7.87 -22.68 -11.68
CA ASP A 67 7.45 -21.89 -12.84
C ASP A 67 5.93 -21.85 -12.98
N ASP A 68 5.22 -22.95 -12.70
CA ASP A 68 3.75 -23.00 -12.73
C ASP A 68 3.15 -22.14 -11.61
N LEU A 69 3.78 -22.16 -10.44
CA LEU A 69 3.38 -21.36 -9.29
C LEU A 69 3.58 -19.85 -9.58
N ASP A 70 4.71 -19.47 -10.17
CA ASP A 70 5.01 -18.08 -10.52
C ASP A 70 4.03 -17.56 -11.59
N ARG A 71 3.72 -18.36 -12.63
CA ARG A 71 2.71 -18.02 -13.61
C ARG A 71 1.31 -17.89 -13.01
N ALA A 72 0.95 -18.78 -12.08
CA ALA A 72 -0.34 -18.71 -11.39
C ALA A 72 -0.43 -17.45 -10.52
N ARG A 73 0.65 -17.05 -9.85
CA ARG A 73 0.73 -15.82 -9.07
C ARG A 73 0.65 -14.58 -9.97
N GLU A 74 1.37 -14.53 -11.09
CA GLU A 74 1.28 -13.43 -12.06
C GLU A 74 -0.13 -13.27 -12.61
N GLN A 75 -0.80 -14.37 -12.94
CA GLN A 75 -2.17 -14.33 -13.44
C GLN A 75 -3.18 -13.97 -12.35
N LEU A 76 -2.97 -14.40 -11.13
CA LEU A 76 -3.79 -14.00 -9.99
C LEU A 76 -3.67 -12.50 -9.74
N ILE A 77 -2.46 -11.97 -9.74
CA ILE A 77 -2.18 -10.53 -9.60
C ILE A 77 -2.87 -9.76 -10.73
N SER A 78 -2.74 -10.22 -11.96
CA SER A 78 -3.38 -9.59 -13.13
C SER A 78 -4.92 -9.66 -13.06
N SER A 79 -5.49 -10.79 -12.63
CA SER A 79 -6.94 -10.96 -12.52
C SER A 79 -7.55 -10.17 -11.37
N LEU A 80 -6.88 -10.08 -10.24
CA LEU A 80 -7.31 -9.27 -9.10
C LEU A 80 -7.24 -7.78 -9.44
N ALA A 81 -6.19 -7.33 -10.11
CA ALA A 81 -6.08 -5.97 -10.61
C ALA A 81 -7.20 -5.61 -11.60
N LEU A 82 -7.63 -6.55 -12.45
CA LEU A 82 -8.69 -6.32 -13.44
C LEU A 82 -10.12 -6.41 -12.88
N GLN A 83 -10.37 -7.18 -11.83
CA GLN A 83 -11.71 -7.36 -11.27
C GLN A 83 -12.12 -6.26 -10.29
N ASP A 84 -11.17 -5.71 -9.53
CA ASP A 84 -11.47 -4.70 -8.50
C ASP A 84 -11.41 -3.26 -9.05
N THR A 85 -10.61 -3.01 -10.10
CA THR A 85 -10.54 -1.69 -10.77
C THR A 85 -11.80 -1.32 -11.55
N ARG A 86 -12.61 -2.29 -11.99
CA ARG A 86 -13.90 -2.01 -12.66
C ARG A 86 -15.00 -1.49 -11.73
N ARG A 87 -14.76 -1.38 -10.42
CA ARG A 87 -15.73 -0.94 -9.42
C ARG A 87 -15.48 0.43 -8.82
N ARG A 88 -14.35 1.08 -9.11
CA ARG A 88 -14.08 2.46 -8.64
C ARG A 88 -13.60 3.33 -9.78
N ASP A 89 -14.14 4.53 -9.85
CA ASP A 89 -13.69 5.58 -10.77
C ASP A 89 -12.36 6.17 -10.27
N VAL A 90 -11.27 5.38 -10.34
CA VAL A 90 -9.91 5.90 -10.09
C VAL A 90 -9.47 6.75 -11.27
N SER A 91 -8.72 7.82 -11.01
CA SER A 91 -8.21 8.73 -12.04
C SER A 91 -7.28 8.01 -13.03
N ASP A 92 -7.29 8.44 -14.28
CA ASP A 92 -6.34 8.00 -15.31
C ASP A 92 -4.87 8.23 -14.93
N GLU A 93 -4.62 9.11 -13.94
CA GLU A 93 -3.28 9.32 -13.38
C GLU A 93 -2.72 8.06 -12.70
N LEU A 94 -3.57 7.10 -12.31
CA LEU A 94 -3.11 5.84 -11.69
C LEU A 94 -2.70 4.84 -12.77
N ILE A 95 -1.59 5.14 -13.45
CA ILE A 95 -1.13 4.44 -14.66
C ILE A 95 -0.80 2.96 -14.43
N VAL A 96 -0.31 2.59 -13.23
CA VAL A 96 -0.02 1.18 -12.91
C VAL A 96 -1.26 0.30 -12.88
N VAL A 97 -2.46 0.93 -12.83
CA VAL A 97 -3.77 0.30 -12.88
C VAL A 97 -4.39 0.44 -14.26
N ASN A 98 -4.43 1.66 -14.82
CA ASN A 98 -5.18 1.97 -16.03
C ASN A 98 -4.41 1.69 -17.33
N ASP A 99 -3.07 1.83 -17.30
CA ASP A 99 -2.17 1.53 -18.43
C ASP A 99 -0.92 0.77 -17.97
N PRO A 100 -1.09 -0.48 -17.48
CA PRO A 100 -0.01 -1.26 -16.89
C PRO A 100 1.09 -1.66 -17.89
N ALA A 101 0.84 -1.58 -19.20
CA ALA A 101 1.82 -1.89 -20.24
C ALA A 101 2.69 -0.68 -20.63
N SER A 102 2.40 0.51 -20.12
CA SER A 102 3.15 1.72 -20.47
C SER A 102 4.58 1.71 -19.91
N ILE A 103 5.47 2.43 -20.61
CA ILE A 103 6.84 2.68 -20.13
C ILE A 103 6.84 3.38 -18.75
N ARG A 104 5.86 4.26 -18.51
CA ARG A 104 5.70 4.93 -17.22
C ARG A 104 5.37 3.96 -16.10
N ALA A 105 4.45 3.00 -16.34
CA ALA A 105 4.13 1.97 -15.37
C ALA A 105 5.34 1.07 -15.09
N GLU A 106 6.17 0.78 -16.10
CA GLU A 106 7.41 0.02 -15.93
C GLU A 106 8.42 0.80 -15.07
N SER A 107 8.55 2.10 -15.27
CA SER A 107 9.42 2.95 -14.42
C SER A 107 8.98 2.92 -12.95
N VAL A 108 7.67 2.92 -12.68
CA VAL A 108 7.13 2.76 -11.30
C VAL A 108 7.44 1.37 -10.74
N ARG A 109 7.37 0.31 -11.55
CA ARG A 109 7.74 -1.05 -11.11
C ARG A 109 9.24 -1.16 -10.77
N LEU A 110 10.11 -0.51 -11.53
CA LEU A 110 11.54 -0.42 -11.19
C LEU A 110 11.76 0.31 -9.87
N LEU A 111 11.08 1.45 -9.66
CA LEU A 111 11.11 2.17 -8.39
C LEU A 111 10.62 1.30 -7.23
N ARG A 112 9.50 0.59 -7.41
CA ARG A 112 8.99 -0.38 -6.43
C ARG A 112 10.05 -1.39 -6.03
N THR A 113 10.74 -1.99 -7.02
CA THR A 113 11.78 -3.00 -6.77
C THR A 113 12.90 -2.43 -5.90
N GLN A 114 13.34 -1.20 -6.17
CA GLN A 114 14.35 -0.51 -5.37
C GLN A 114 13.87 -0.24 -3.93
N ILE A 115 12.63 0.25 -3.77
CA ILE A 115 12.05 0.53 -2.45
C ILE A 115 11.91 -0.75 -1.63
N ILE A 116 11.46 -1.85 -2.22
CA ILE A 116 11.39 -3.14 -1.52
C ILE A 116 12.79 -3.57 -1.06
N ALA A 117 13.78 -3.54 -1.96
CA ALA A 117 15.12 -4.03 -1.67
C ALA A 117 15.86 -3.18 -0.62
N GLN A 118 15.78 -1.85 -0.73
CA GLN A 118 16.61 -0.94 0.05
C GLN A 118 15.91 -0.40 1.31
N HIS A 119 14.57 -0.41 1.33
CA HIS A 119 13.79 0.22 2.39
C HIS A 119 12.98 -0.80 3.19
N ILE A 120 12.05 -1.51 2.57
CA ILE A 120 11.14 -2.42 3.27
C ILE A 120 11.90 -3.60 3.88
N ARG A 121 12.79 -4.26 3.13
CA ARG A 121 13.61 -5.37 3.63
C ARG A 121 14.54 -4.99 4.79
N SER A 122 14.84 -3.70 4.94
CA SER A 122 15.60 -3.16 6.08
C SER A 122 14.72 -2.87 7.29
N GLY A 123 13.44 -3.27 7.29
CA GLY A 123 12.48 -3.06 8.37
C GLY A 123 11.98 -1.61 8.49
N ARG A 124 12.21 -0.78 7.47
CA ARG A 124 11.78 0.62 7.44
C ARG A 124 10.37 0.69 6.90
N ARG A 125 9.46 1.35 7.63
CA ARG A 125 8.04 1.33 7.33
C ARG A 125 7.44 2.67 6.93
N GLY A 126 8.09 3.79 7.17
CA GLY A 126 7.61 5.12 6.80
C GLY A 126 8.45 5.72 5.69
N LEU A 127 7.80 6.38 4.72
CA LEU A 127 8.46 7.04 3.60
C LEU A 127 7.68 8.29 3.19
N ALA A 128 8.28 9.47 3.34
CA ALA A 128 7.72 10.72 2.85
C ALA A 128 8.20 11.03 1.43
N PHE A 129 7.27 11.39 0.56
CA PHE A 129 7.55 11.98 -0.74
C PHE A 129 7.61 13.49 -0.57
N VAL A 130 8.75 14.08 -0.84
CA VAL A 130 8.99 15.52 -0.64
C VAL A 130 9.55 16.17 -1.90
N SER A 131 9.18 17.41 -2.14
CA SER A 131 9.69 18.21 -3.27
C SER A 131 9.97 19.64 -2.86
N PRO A 132 10.92 20.34 -3.50
CA PRO A 132 11.20 21.73 -3.19
C PRO A 132 10.10 22.67 -3.70
N VAL A 133 9.44 22.32 -4.82
CA VAL A 133 8.45 23.16 -5.51
C VAL A 133 7.23 22.35 -5.89
N ASP A 134 6.09 23.02 -6.06
CA ASP A 134 4.84 22.39 -6.55
C ASP A 134 5.00 21.92 -8.00
N GLY A 135 4.12 21.04 -8.46
CA GLY A 135 4.09 20.61 -9.87
C GLY A 135 5.20 19.64 -10.28
N THR A 136 5.93 19.05 -9.32
CA THR A 136 6.95 18.02 -9.59
C THR A 136 6.38 16.62 -9.82
N GLY A 137 5.09 16.41 -9.56
CA GLY A 137 4.42 15.11 -9.65
C GLY A 137 4.57 14.24 -8.40
N CYS A 138 4.77 14.86 -7.23
CA CYS A 138 4.96 14.17 -5.95
C CYS A 138 3.78 13.21 -5.65
N SER A 139 2.55 13.72 -5.64
CA SER A 139 1.31 12.95 -5.38
C SER A 139 1.10 11.84 -6.42
N TYR A 140 1.36 12.14 -7.69
CA TYR A 140 1.27 11.16 -8.79
C TYR A 140 2.23 9.98 -8.56
N LEU A 141 3.49 10.25 -8.25
CA LEU A 141 4.49 9.21 -8.02
C LEU A 141 4.21 8.42 -6.74
N ALA A 142 3.82 9.10 -5.65
CA ALA A 142 3.46 8.47 -4.39
C ALA A 142 2.27 7.51 -4.55
N ALA A 143 1.20 7.95 -5.23
CA ALA A 143 0.01 7.15 -5.48
C ALA A 143 0.31 5.92 -6.37
N ASN A 144 1.04 6.11 -7.47
CA ASN A 144 1.41 5.02 -8.37
C ASN A 144 2.36 4.02 -7.70
N LEU A 145 3.32 4.48 -6.89
CA LEU A 145 4.18 3.58 -6.12
C LEU A 145 3.37 2.79 -5.09
N ALA A 146 2.45 3.43 -4.36
CA ALA A 146 1.59 2.77 -3.39
C ALA A 146 0.74 1.66 -4.03
N ALA A 147 0.11 1.96 -5.17
CA ALA A 147 -0.64 0.98 -5.95
C ALA A 147 0.25 -0.15 -6.48
N SER A 148 1.46 0.17 -6.98
CA SER A 148 2.39 -0.84 -7.48
C SER A 148 2.92 -1.78 -6.39
N LEU A 149 3.16 -1.27 -5.17
CA LEU A 149 3.55 -2.08 -4.02
C LEU A 149 2.42 -3.02 -3.57
N SER A 150 1.20 -2.53 -3.53
CA SER A 150 0.03 -3.33 -3.14
C SER A 150 -0.22 -4.49 -4.11
N GLN A 151 0.05 -4.31 -5.42
CA GLN A 151 -0.05 -5.35 -6.45
C GLN A 151 0.86 -6.56 -6.20
N VAL A 152 1.95 -6.40 -5.45
CA VAL A 152 2.86 -7.51 -5.08
C VAL A 152 2.66 -7.99 -3.65
N GLY A 153 1.50 -7.69 -3.06
CA GLY A 153 1.11 -8.19 -1.74
C GLY A 153 1.65 -7.38 -0.55
N THR A 154 2.35 -6.25 -0.79
CA THR A 154 2.80 -5.37 0.29
C THR A 154 1.61 -4.61 0.86
N LYS A 155 1.31 -4.80 2.15
CA LYS A 155 0.23 -4.08 2.84
C LYS A 155 0.61 -2.61 3.00
N THR A 156 0.09 -1.78 2.11
CA THR A 156 0.49 -0.38 1.94
C THR A 156 -0.60 0.58 2.40
N LEU A 157 -0.21 1.63 3.11
CA LEU A 157 -1.04 2.78 3.41
C LEU A 157 -0.43 4.01 2.73
N ILE A 158 -1.24 4.81 2.05
CA ILE A 158 -0.84 6.14 1.61
C ILE A 158 -1.67 7.21 2.33
N ILE A 159 -1.00 8.26 2.80
CA ILE A 159 -1.60 9.36 3.57
C ILE A 159 -1.39 10.66 2.82
N ASP A 160 -2.49 11.36 2.54
CA ASP A 160 -2.44 12.73 2.04
C ASP A 160 -2.14 13.69 3.20
N ALA A 161 -0.88 14.03 3.38
CA ALA A 161 -0.45 15.03 4.34
C ALA A 161 -0.39 16.44 3.74
N ASN A 162 -0.73 16.60 2.45
CA ASN A 162 -0.88 17.89 1.80
C ASN A 162 -2.29 18.47 2.03
N MET A 163 -2.58 18.85 3.27
CA MET A 163 -3.88 19.45 3.64
C MET A 163 -4.13 20.84 3.01
N ARG A 164 -3.16 21.40 2.26
CA ARG A 164 -3.30 22.70 1.58
C ARG A 164 -3.82 22.57 0.15
N ALA A 165 -3.37 21.52 -0.56
CA ALA A 165 -3.77 21.20 -1.92
C ALA A 165 -3.84 19.67 -2.07
N PRO A 166 -4.83 19.03 -1.44
CA PRO A 166 -4.96 17.57 -1.46
C PRO A 166 -5.24 17.05 -2.86
N ARG A 167 -4.76 15.82 -3.13
CA ARG A 167 -4.88 15.19 -4.44
C ARG A 167 -5.27 13.72 -4.40
N LEU A 168 -5.04 13.03 -3.28
CA LEU A 168 -5.26 11.59 -3.22
C LEU A 168 -6.75 11.21 -3.27
N ASP A 169 -7.65 12.08 -2.80
CA ASP A 169 -9.09 11.92 -2.97
C ASP A 169 -9.48 11.81 -4.45
N GLN A 170 -8.95 12.71 -5.29
CA GLN A 170 -9.20 12.72 -6.74
C GLN A 170 -8.55 11.52 -7.44
N ILE A 171 -7.30 11.19 -7.09
CA ILE A 171 -6.56 10.09 -7.72
C ILE A 171 -7.24 8.74 -7.44
N PHE A 172 -7.75 8.53 -6.24
CA PHE A 172 -8.38 7.28 -5.82
C PHE A 172 -9.92 7.28 -5.88
N GLY A 173 -10.55 8.33 -6.41
CA GLY A 173 -12.02 8.44 -6.53
C GLY A 173 -12.73 8.39 -5.17
N LEU A 174 -12.18 9.08 -4.17
CA LEU A 174 -12.72 9.13 -2.82
C LEU A 174 -13.45 10.47 -2.57
N ASP A 175 -14.39 10.47 -1.62
CA ASP A 175 -15.10 11.69 -1.24
C ASP A 175 -14.16 12.65 -0.47
N ALA A 176 -13.91 13.83 -1.04
CA ALA A 176 -13.08 14.88 -0.44
C ALA A 176 -13.63 15.38 0.92
N ASN A 177 -14.95 15.24 1.15
CA ASN A 177 -15.59 15.65 2.40
C ASN A 177 -15.64 14.55 3.47
N ALA A 178 -15.24 13.32 3.13
CA ALA A 178 -15.16 12.25 4.10
C ALA A 178 -14.13 12.58 5.20
N PRO A 179 -14.31 12.06 6.42
CA PRO A 179 -13.31 12.21 7.47
C PRO A 179 -11.94 11.70 7.02
N GLY A 180 -10.93 12.55 7.15
CA GLY A 180 -9.53 12.26 6.76
C GLY A 180 -8.54 12.65 7.84
N LEU A 181 -7.28 12.87 7.45
CA LEU A 181 -6.19 13.24 8.35
C LEU A 181 -6.55 14.47 9.19
N SER A 182 -7.10 15.51 8.59
CA SER A 182 -7.53 16.75 9.28
C SER A 182 -8.56 16.48 10.36
N SER A 183 -9.53 15.58 10.12
CA SER A 183 -10.56 15.21 11.08
C SER A 183 -9.98 14.46 12.28
N PHE A 184 -9.01 13.59 12.05
CA PHE A 184 -8.27 12.92 13.13
C PHE A 184 -7.46 13.94 13.94
N LEU A 185 -6.70 14.81 13.29
CA LEU A 185 -5.81 15.76 13.97
C LEU A 185 -6.58 16.83 14.75
N SER A 186 -7.75 17.25 14.26
CA SER A 186 -8.62 18.22 14.95
C SER A 186 -9.53 17.61 16.01
N LEU A 187 -9.30 16.36 16.43
CA LEU A 187 -10.06 15.65 17.47
C LEU A 187 -11.53 15.32 17.11
N GLN A 188 -11.95 15.53 15.87
CA GLN A 188 -13.28 15.12 15.41
C GLN A 188 -13.43 13.59 15.37
N VAL A 189 -12.31 12.90 15.09
CA VAL A 189 -12.22 11.45 15.10
C VAL A 189 -11.16 11.01 16.11
N ALA A 190 -11.51 10.06 17.00
CA ALA A 190 -10.67 9.70 18.12
C ALA A 190 -9.41 8.93 17.75
N ARG A 191 -9.48 8.05 16.74
CA ARG A 191 -8.42 7.11 16.37
C ARG A 191 -8.06 7.22 14.89
N PRO A 192 -6.77 7.11 14.52
CA PRO A 192 -6.34 7.25 13.12
C PRO A 192 -6.92 6.15 12.21
N GLU A 193 -7.19 4.94 12.72
CA GLU A 193 -7.74 3.83 11.94
C GLU A 193 -9.17 4.13 11.44
N ARG A 194 -9.89 5.04 12.11
CA ARG A 194 -11.26 5.41 11.74
C ARG A 194 -11.35 6.34 10.53
N VAL A 195 -10.24 6.92 10.10
CA VAL A 195 -10.16 7.76 8.89
C VAL A 195 -9.48 7.02 7.73
N VAL A 196 -9.19 5.73 7.89
CA VAL A 196 -8.62 4.88 6.85
C VAL A 196 -9.71 4.41 5.91
N HIS A 197 -9.58 4.71 4.63
CA HIS A 197 -10.32 4.06 3.55
C HIS A 197 -9.62 2.74 3.23
N ALA A 198 -10.09 1.65 3.84
CA ALA A 198 -9.47 0.34 3.71
C ALA A 198 -9.75 -0.29 2.34
N ASN A 199 -8.78 -1.04 1.81
CA ASN A 199 -8.91 -1.80 0.57
C ASN A 199 -9.43 -0.96 -0.61
N VAL A 200 -8.87 0.24 -0.79
CA VAL A 200 -9.15 1.07 -1.98
C VAL A 200 -8.74 0.32 -3.26
N LEU A 201 -7.59 -0.33 -3.20
CA LEU A 201 -7.18 -1.44 -4.07
C LEU A 201 -6.76 -2.62 -3.16
N PRO A 202 -6.61 -3.86 -3.68
CA PRO A 202 -6.10 -4.98 -2.90
C PRO A 202 -4.78 -4.61 -2.20
N ASN A 203 -4.70 -4.83 -0.88
CA ASN A 203 -3.57 -4.46 -0.02
C ASN A 203 -3.23 -2.95 0.03
N LEU A 204 -4.07 -2.06 -0.52
CA LEU A 204 -3.88 -0.61 -0.47
C LEU A 204 -4.99 0.05 0.33
N SER A 205 -4.59 0.80 1.35
CA SER A 205 -5.46 1.70 2.12
C SER A 205 -5.04 3.16 1.90
N VAL A 206 -5.98 4.07 2.02
CA VAL A 206 -5.76 5.51 1.81
C VAL A 206 -6.31 6.29 2.99
N ILE A 207 -5.57 7.28 3.46
CA ILE A 207 -6.09 8.36 4.30
C ILE A 207 -6.06 9.63 3.45
N THR A 208 -7.22 10.20 3.16
CA THR A 208 -7.33 11.50 2.48
C THR A 208 -6.97 12.64 3.44
N ALA A 209 -6.70 13.82 2.92
CA ALA A 209 -6.47 15.00 3.75
C ALA A 209 -7.70 15.33 4.63
N GLY A 210 -8.91 15.01 4.15
CA GLY A 210 -10.17 15.35 4.79
C GLY A 210 -10.55 16.81 4.59
N PRO A 211 -11.58 17.30 5.31
CA PRO A 211 -12.07 18.66 5.18
C PRO A 211 -10.98 19.72 5.42
N PRO A 212 -11.03 20.87 4.72
CA PRO A 212 -10.06 21.94 4.86
C PRO A 212 -9.93 22.45 6.31
N VAL A 213 -8.71 22.76 6.72
CA VAL A 213 -8.39 23.30 8.05
C VAL A 213 -7.58 24.59 7.94
N ALA A 214 -7.77 25.52 8.87
CA ALA A 214 -7.14 26.83 8.81
C ALA A 214 -5.61 26.78 9.08
N ARG A 215 -5.16 25.83 9.90
CA ARG A 215 -3.77 25.77 10.40
C ARG A 215 -3.18 24.36 10.30
N PRO A 216 -2.89 23.87 9.08
CA PRO A 216 -2.34 22.52 8.88
C PRO A 216 -1.04 22.28 9.65
N GLN A 217 -0.13 23.25 9.64
CA GLN A 217 1.18 23.11 10.28
C GLN A 217 1.09 22.90 11.79
N GLU A 218 0.19 23.58 12.48
CA GLU A 218 -0.01 23.40 13.94
C GLU A 218 -0.50 21.98 14.24
N LEU A 219 -1.41 21.46 13.42
CA LEU A 219 -1.93 20.11 13.55
C LEU A 219 -0.85 19.04 13.31
N LEU A 220 -0.05 19.21 12.27
CA LEU A 220 1.04 18.29 11.92
C LEU A 220 2.18 18.33 12.95
N SER A 221 2.44 19.48 13.58
CA SER A 221 3.47 19.63 14.61
C SER A 221 3.04 19.06 15.98
N GLY A 222 1.76 18.74 16.16
CA GLY A 222 1.21 18.20 17.38
C GLY A 222 1.66 16.75 17.67
N THR A 223 1.63 16.37 18.96
CA THR A 223 1.94 14.99 19.38
C THR A 223 1.00 13.98 18.76
N ARG A 224 -0.26 14.37 18.52
CA ARG A 224 -1.29 13.52 17.94
C ARG A 224 -0.93 13.00 16.56
N PHE A 225 -0.31 13.82 15.71
CA PHE A 225 0.18 13.38 14.39
C PHE A 225 1.27 12.30 14.56
N ARG A 226 2.24 12.54 15.45
CA ARG A 226 3.32 11.58 15.72
C ARG A 226 2.80 10.26 16.27
N ASP A 227 1.90 10.32 17.26
CA ASP A 227 1.36 9.14 17.90
C ASP A 227 0.47 8.33 16.95
N GLY A 228 -0.37 9.02 16.15
CA GLY A 228 -1.16 8.40 15.08
C GLY A 228 -0.29 7.75 14.02
N THR A 229 0.76 8.45 13.56
CA THR A 229 1.75 7.89 12.62
C THR A 229 2.40 6.63 13.18
N ASN A 230 2.87 6.66 14.44
CA ASN A 230 3.48 5.49 15.08
C ASN A 230 2.52 4.30 15.18
N THR A 231 1.23 4.54 15.40
CA THR A 231 0.21 3.49 15.41
C THR A 231 0.09 2.86 14.00
N LEU A 232 -0.08 3.68 12.97
CA LEU A 232 -0.23 3.21 11.59
C LEU A 232 1.02 2.50 11.06
N LEU A 233 2.23 2.96 11.41
CA LEU A 233 3.49 2.31 11.03
C LEU A 233 3.63 0.87 11.58
N ARG A 234 2.88 0.49 12.60
CA ARG A 234 2.88 -0.89 13.14
C ARG A 234 1.93 -1.82 12.40
N GLU A 235 0.91 -1.26 11.73
CA GLU A 235 -0.17 -2.02 11.10
C GLU A 235 0.08 -2.31 9.62
N TYR A 236 0.98 -1.56 8.98
CA TYR A 236 1.28 -1.66 7.56
C TYR A 236 2.76 -2.00 7.32
N ASP A 237 3.04 -2.67 6.20
CA ASP A 237 4.42 -2.95 5.78
C ASP A 237 5.11 -1.68 5.31
N LEU A 238 4.36 -0.77 4.66
CA LEU A 238 4.81 0.56 4.28
C LEU A 238 3.69 1.59 4.41
N VAL A 239 4.02 2.74 4.99
CA VAL A 239 3.20 3.96 5.04
C VAL A 239 3.89 5.03 4.22
N ILE A 240 3.25 5.45 3.12
CA ILE A 240 3.73 6.52 2.24
C ILE A 240 3.00 7.81 2.62
N PHE A 241 3.74 8.90 2.76
CA PHE A 241 3.20 10.24 3.02
C PHE A 241 3.40 11.10 1.78
N ASP A 242 2.29 11.56 1.19
CA ASP A 242 2.29 12.63 0.21
C ASP A 242 2.34 13.97 0.92
N THR A 243 3.29 14.85 0.54
CA THR A 243 3.50 16.12 1.23
C THR A 243 3.43 17.31 0.30
N PRO A 244 3.08 18.50 0.81
CA PRO A 244 3.19 19.74 0.04
C PRO A 244 4.67 20.07 -0.27
N ALA A 245 4.88 20.98 -1.23
CA ALA A 245 6.21 21.50 -1.52
C ALA A 245 6.77 22.33 -0.36
N THR A 246 8.10 22.31 -0.22
CA THR A 246 8.78 22.96 0.93
C THR A 246 9.05 24.46 0.72
N ASN A 247 8.92 24.97 -0.50
CA ASN A 247 9.19 26.38 -0.80
C ASN A 247 8.23 27.38 -0.11
N SER A 248 7.04 26.91 0.27
CA SER A 248 5.98 27.76 0.83
C SER A 248 5.65 27.47 2.30
N ASN A 249 6.07 26.34 2.84
CA ASN A 249 5.78 25.96 4.22
C ASN A 249 6.69 24.83 4.74
N ALA A 250 6.69 24.63 6.06
CA ALA A 250 7.49 23.59 6.72
C ALA A 250 6.74 22.26 6.94
N ASP A 251 5.52 22.12 6.43
CA ASP A 251 4.66 20.96 6.67
C ASP A 251 5.35 19.66 6.25
N ALA A 252 5.96 19.66 5.06
CA ALA A 252 6.66 18.50 4.51
C ALA A 252 7.83 18.04 5.40
N LEU A 253 8.59 18.96 5.98
CA LEU A 253 9.70 18.61 6.88
C LEU A 253 9.20 17.97 8.18
N THR A 254 8.07 18.46 8.71
CA THR A 254 7.44 17.90 9.89
C THR A 254 6.93 16.48 9.62
N VAL A 255 6.28 16.28 8.47
CA VAL A 255 5.77 14.96 8.03
C VAL A 255 6.93 14.00 7.78
N ALA A 256 7.98 14.44 7.10
CA ALA A 256 9.17 13.62 6.81
C ALA A 256 9.88 13.17 8.10
N ALA A 257 9.99 14.06 9.09
CA ALA A 257 10.55 13.69 10.40
C ALA A 257 9.72 12.63 11.12
N ALA A 258 8.39 12.65 11.01
CA ALA A 258 7.51 11.64 11.60
C ALA A 258 7.53 10.32 10.80
N ALA A 259 7.65 10.36 9.48
CA ALA A 259 7.82 9.21 8.61
C ALA A 259 9.16 8.50 8.83
N GLY A 260 10.19 9.24 9.20
CA GLY A 260 11.53 8.75 9.51
C GLY A 260 12.46 8.65 8.30
N TYR A 261 11.95 8.63 7.07
CA TYR A 261 12.72 8.58 5.82
C TYR A 261 12.01 9.39 4.74
N ALA A 262 12.79 9.95 3.82
CA ALA A 262 12.26 10.69 2.69
C ALA A 262 12.88 10.27 1.35
N VAL A 263 12.09 10.40 0.29
CA VAL A 263 12.54 10.43 -1.10
C VAL A 263 12.25 11.81 -1.67
N VAL A 264 13.23 12.38 -2.37
CA VAL A 264 13.12 13.73 -2.92
C VAL A 264 12.69 13.64 -4.39
N VAL A 265 11.63 14.35 -4.74
CA VAL A 265 11.10 14.38 -6.12
C VAL A 265 11.49 15.67 -6.79
N ALA A 266 12.12 15.55 -7.96
CA ALA A 266 12.44 16.65 -8.87
C ALA A 266 11.71 16.42 -10.20
N ARG A 267 11.47 17.50 -10.93
CA ARG A 267 10.99 17.48 -12.30
C ARG A 267 12.05 18.02 -13.24
N ARG A 268 12.28 17.29 -14.33
CA ARG A 268 13.22 17.69 -15.39
C ARG A 268 12.84 19.04 -15.98
N ASP A 269 13.83 19.87 -16.23
CA ASP A 269 13.71 21.22 -16.80
C ASP A 269 12.80 22.17 -16.00
N TYR A 270 12.52 21.82 -14.73
CA TYR A 270 11.66 22.60 -13.84
C TYR A 270 12.25 22.80 -12.43
N SER A 271 12.82 21.77 -11.83
CA SER A 271 13.41 21.86 -10.49
C SER A 271 14.86 22.32 -10.55
N TYR A 272 15.23 23.29 -9.71
CA TYR A 272 16.60 23.80 -9.62
C TYR A 272 17.42 22.94 -8.65
N PHE A 273 18.69 22.71 -9.03
CA PHE A 273 19.61 21.92 -8.19
C PHE A 273 19.82 22.54 -6.80
N ASN A 274 19.89 23.87 -6.71
CA ASN A 274 20.05 24.57 -5.42
C ASN A 274 18.89 24.33 -4.47
N ASP A 275 17.65 24.29 -4.98
CA ASP A 275 16.47 24.03 -4.16
C ASP A 275 16.46 22.58 -3.66
N MET A 276 16.87 21.64 -4.51
CA MET A 276 17.04 20.24 -4.13
C MET A 276 18.12 20.08 -3.05
N SER A 277 19.28 20.72 -3.19
CA SER A 277 20.37 20.68 -2.22
C SER A 277 19.94 21.29 -0.88
N THR A 278 19.21 22.40 -0.93
CA THR A 278 18.65 23.05 0.26
C THR A 278 17.68 22.13 0.98
N LEU A 279 16.75 21.48 0.24
CA LEU A 279 15.79 20.53 0.80
C LEU A 279 16.49 19.35 1.48
N VAL A 280 17.50 18.75 0.83
CA VAL A 280 18.28 17.65 1.41
C VAL A 280 18.94 18.08 2.73
N THR A 281 19.50 19.30 2.78
CA THR A 281 20.10 19.87 4.00
C THR A 281 19.07 20.08 5.10
N GLN A 282 17.88 20.57 4.76
CA GLN A 282 16.77 20.75 5.71
C GLN A 282 16.29 19.40 6.26
N LEU A 283 16.14 18.38 5.42
CA LEU A 283 15.77 17.02 5.84
C LEU A 283 16.80 16.41 6.77
N ALA A 284 18.10 16.58 6.46
CA ALA A 284 19.18 16.13 7.34
C ALA A 284 19.11 16.82 8.71
N SER A 285 18.84 18.14 8.74
CA SER A 285 18.67 18.92 9.97
C SER A 285 17.44 18.45 10.78
N ALA A 286 16.37 18.00 10.08
CA ALA A 286 15.18 17.40 10.70
C ALA A 286 15.39 15.93 11.10
N ARG A 287 16.61 15.39 10.99
CA ARG A 287 16.97 13.98 11.26
C ARG A 287 16.17 12.98 10.42
N CYS A 288 15.80 13.36 9.21
CA CYS A 288 15.13 12.51 8.24
C CYS A 288 16.11 12.13 7.11
N PRO A 289 16.67 10.92 7.11
CA PRO A 289 17.54 10.44 6.05
C PRO A 289 16.83 10.41 4.70
N VAL A 290 17.47 10.95 3.68
CA VAL A 290 17.03 10.86 2.28
C VAL A 290 17.54 9.53 1.71
N ILE A 291 16.64 8.67 1.26
CA ILE A 291 16.98 7.35 0.70
C ILE A 291 17.31 7.41 -0.79
N GLY A 292 17.01 8.51 -1.45
CA GLY A 292 17.26 8.73 -2.87
C GLY A 292 16.48 9.92 -3.43
N SER A 293 16.67 10.16 -4.71
CA SER A 293 15.91 11.15 -5.47
C SER A 293 15.28 10.52 -6.72
N ILE A 294 14.13 11.05 -7.12
CA ILE A 294 13.41 10.66 -8.34
C ILE A 294 13.38 11.88 -9.25
N LEU A 295 13.88 11.73 -10.47
CA LEU A 295 13.73 12.72 -11.52
C LEU A 295 12.51 12.33 -12.37
N ASN A 296 11.46 13.14 -12.29
CA ASN A 296 10.23 12.95 -13.03
C ASN A 296 10.30 13.70 -14.37
N GLU A 297 9.91 13.01 -15.43
CA GLU A 297 9.92 13.52 -16.81
C GLU A 297 8.52 13.42 -17.38
N PHE A 298 7.74 14.53 -17.40
CA PHE A 298 6.43 14.65 -18.08
C PHE A 298 6.17 16.06 -18.57
#